data_2d747e2e32b48ea902902b96f4ad50fa
#
_entry.id   2d747e2e32b48ea902902b96f4ad50fa
#
_cell.length_a   1.000
_cell.length_b   1.000
_cell.length_c   1.000
_cell.angle_alpha   90.00
_cell.angle_beta   90.00
_cell.angle_gamma   90.00
#
_symmetry.space_group_name_H-M   'P 1'
#
loop_
_entity.id
_entity.type
_entity.pdbx_description
1 polymer ?
#
loop_
_entity_poly.entity_id
_entity_poly.type
_entity_poly.pdbx_seq_one_letter_code
_entity_poly.pdbx_strand_id
1 'polypeptide(L)'
;LSCMDPRFQTKVSNYLKRRKLNNKYSAFTIAGAAVGVTASKFKKWHTTFWENLNTSIKIHRIEKLIVINHKDCGAAKIVNGRKEFTPQNEMKIHEYSFEKIKLNLKKKHPRLKVELNLMSLNGRVDKF
;
A
#
# COMPACT_ATOMS: atom_id res chain seq x y z
N LEU A 1 0.41 5.26 -1.39
CA LEU A 1 -0.23 4.05 -1.90
C LEU A 1 -1.21 3.50 -0.88
N SER A 2 -2.50 3.45 -1.22
CA SER A 2 -3.55 2.94 -0.32
C SER A 2 -4.54 2.04 -1.05
N CYS A 3 -5.35 1.30 -0.27
CA CYS A 3 -6.40 0.47 -0.84
C CYS A 3 -7.59 1.34 -1.30
N MET A 4 -8.27 0.88 -2.36
CA MET A 4 -9.50 1.52 -2.87
C MET A 4 -10.74 1.25 -2.00
N ASP A 5 -10.65 0.44 -0.94
CA ASP A 5 -11.79 0.10 -0.08
C ASP A 5 -12.46 1.37 0.47
N PRO A 6 -13.77 1.57 0.23
CA PRO A 6 -14.47 2.80 0.63
C PRO A 6 -14.47 3.03 2.14
N ARG A 7 -14.39 1.98 2.95
CA ARG A 7 -14.38 2.07 4.42
C ARG A 7 -13.14 2.80 4.96
N PHE A 8 -12.09 2.91 4.16
CA PHE A 8 -10.79 3.46 4.56
C PHE A 8 -10.46 4.81 3.95
N GLN A 9 -11.19 5.32 2.93
CA GLN A 9 -10.83 6.56 2.25
C GLN A 9 -10.71 7.74 3.22
N THR A 10 -11.73 8.00 4.02
CA THR A 10 -11.71 9.06 5.03
C THR A 10 -10.66 8.80 6.13
N LYS A 11 -10.48 7.54 6.54
CA LYS A 11 -9.48 7.18 7.57
C LYS A 11 -8.04 7.45 7.10
N VAL A 12 -7.73 7.10 5.85
CA VAL A 12 -6.43 7.38 5.22
C VAL A 12 -6.21 8.89 5.11
N SER A 13 -7.20 9.64 4.60
CA SER A 13 -7.13 11.10 4.49
C SER A 13 -6.88 11.74 5.86
N ASN A 14 -7.63 11.34 6.88
CA ASN A 14 -7.47 11.86 8.25
C ASN A 14 -6.11 11.49 8.85
N TYR A 15 -5.60 10.28 8.59
CA TYR A 15 -4.26 9.87 9.02
C TYR A 15 -3.18 10.77 8.41
N LEU A 16 -3.24 11.04 7.12
CA LEU A 16 -2.30 11.92 6.43
C LEU A 16 -2.44 13.38 6.87
N LYS A 17 -3.68 13.85 7.11
CA LYS A 17 -3.96 15.20 7.64
C LYS A 17 -3.33 15.42 9.02
N ARG A 18 -3.49 14.46 9.95
CA ARG A 18 -2.85 14.53 11.28
C ARG A 18 -1.32 14.59 11.20
N ARG A 19 -0.73 14.06 10.14
CA ARG A 19 0.71 14.14 9.86
C ARG A 19 1.15 15.40 9.12
N LYS A 20 0.24 16.39 8.98
CA LYS A 20 0.49 17.67 8.29
C LYS A 20 0.89 17.50 6.82
N LEU A 21 0.35 16.47 6.16
CA LEU A 21 0.62 16.15 4.76
C LEU A 21 -0.44 16.67 3.78
N ASN A 22 -1.42 17.47 4.23
CA ASN A 22 -2.40 18.10 3.33
C ASN A 22 -1.72 18.83 2.19
N ASN A 23 -2.19 18.57 0.97
CA ASN A 23 -1.65 19.16 -0.28
C ASN A 23 -0.16 18.89 -0.51
N LYS A 24 0.41 17.88 0.17
CA LYS A 24 1.85 17.53 0.10
C LYS A 24 2.10 16.09 -0.32
N TYR A 25 1.12 15.41 -0.90
CA TYR A 25 1.29 14.04 -1.39
C TYR A 25 0.54 13.78 -2.68
N SER A 26 1.06 12.89 -3.50
CA SER A 26 0.36 12.29 -4.63
C SER A 26 -0.31 11.00 -4.16
N ALA A 27 -1.60 10.82 -4.45
CA ALA A 27 -2.32 9.61 -4.08
C ALA A 27 -2.33 8.60 -5.23
N PHE A 28 -1.99 7.35 -4.92
CA PHE A 28 -2.25 6.22 -5.79
C PHE A 28 -3.11 5.20 -5.02
N THR A 29 -4.29 4.92 -5.55
CA THR A 29 -5.27 4.07 -4.90
C THR A 29 -5.58 2.86 -5.78
N ILE A 30 -5.42 1.66 -5.23
CA ILE A 30 -5.65 0.40 -5.93
C ILE A 30 -6.09 -0.68 -4.94
N ALA A 31 -6.82 -1.70 -5.41
CA ALA A 31 -7.24 -2.80 -4.55
C ALA A 31 -6.04 -3.45 -3.82
N GLY A 32 -6.09 -3.48 -2.49
CA GLY A 32 -5.06 -4.09 -1.64
C GLY A 32 -3.78 -3.29 -1.43
N ALA A 33 -3.66 -2.09 -2.00
CA ALA A 33 -2.44 -1.28 -1.90
C ALA A 33 -1.18 -2.09 -2.26
N ALA A 34 -0.26 -2.37 -1.30
CA ALA A 34 0.94 -3.17 -1.56
C ALA A 34 0.61 -4.58 -2.08
N VAL A 35 -0.46 -5.20 -1.61
CA VAL A 35 -0.91 -6.52 -2.11
C VAL A 35 -1.24 -6.44 -3.60
N GLY A 36 -1.95 -5.39 -4.03
CA GLY A 36 -2.33 -5.18 -5.43
C GLY A 36 -1.14 -4.99 -6.37
N VAL A 37 -0.07 -4.37 -5.88
CA VAL A 37 1.11 -4.05 -6.71
C VAL A 37 2.28 -5.02 -6.57
N THR A 38 2.09 -6.11 -5.79
CA THR A 38 3.14 -7.12 -5.56
C THR A 38 2.69 -8.56 -5.76
N ALA A 39 1.41 -8.87 -5.56
CA ALA A 39 0.91 -10.23 -5.68
C ALA A 39 0.81 -10.66 -7.16
N SER A 40 1.25 -11.88 -7.46
CA SER A 40 1.21 -12.45 -8.81
C SER A 40 -0.20 -12.48 -9.42
N LYS A 41 -1.22 -12.66 -8.58
CA LYS A 41 -2.65 -12.60 -8.97
C LYS A 41 -3.02 -11.30 -9.68
N PHE A 42 -2.35 -10.20 -9.33
CA PHE A 42 -2.59 -8.85 -9.85
C PHE A 42 -1.45 -8.32 -10.72
N LYS A 43 -0.67 -9.20 -11.32
CA LYS A 43 0.52 -8.85 -12.11
C LYS A 43 0.30 -7.75 -13.16
N LYS A 44 -0.90 -7.69 -13.75
CA LYS A 44 -1.25 -6.67 -14.76
C LYS A 44 -1.24 -5.24 -14.19
N TRP A 45 -1.37 -5.05 -12.88
CA TRP A 45 -1.41 -3.73 -12.25
C TRP A 45 -0.02 -3.19 -11.87
N HIS A 46 0.99 -4.08 -11.82
CA HIS A 46 2.31 -3.72 -11.31
C HIS A 46 2.98 -2.63 -12.15
N THR A 47 2.96 -2.76 -13.47
CA THR A 47 3.57 -1.78 -14.38
C THR A 47 2.96 -0.39 -14.20
N THR A 48 1.63 -0.30 -14.18
CA THR A 48 0.91 0.97 -13.99
C THR A 48 1.33 1.67 -12.70
N PHE A 49 1.43 0.93 -11.60
CA PHE A 49 1.91 1.51 -10.34
C PHE A 49 3.33 2.07 -10.45
N TRP A 50 4.26 1.30 -11.01
CA TRP A 50 5.65 1.74 -11.12
C TRP A 50 5.83 2.94 -12.04
N GLU A 51 5.07 3.00 -13.14
CA GLU A 51 5.06 4.15 -14.05
C GLU A 51 4.50 5.40 -13.37
N ASN A 52 3.41 5.29 -12.61
CA ASN A 52 2.86 6.40 -11.84
C ASN A 52 3.82 6.88 -10.74
N LEU A 53 4.48 5.95 -10.05
CA LEU A 53 5.48 6.30 -9.04
C LEU A 53 6.66 7.05 -9.69
N ASN A 54 7.18 6.56 -10.81
CA ASN A 54 8.22 7.24 -11.59
C ASN A 54 7.82 8.65 -11.99
N THR A 55 6.59 8.80 -12.48
CA THR A 55 6.04 10.10 -12.89
C THR A 55 5.95 11.05 -11.69
N SER A 56 5.45 10.57 -10.54
CA SER A 56 5.36 11.36 -9.33
C SER A 56 6.74 11.81 -8.80
N ILE A 57 7.75 10.93 -8.88
CA ILE A 57 9.13 11.29 -8.53
C ILE A 57 9.64 12.41 -9.45
N LYS A 58 9.40 12.32 -10.76
CA LYS A 58 9.88 13.30 -11.74
C LYS A 58 9.19 14.65 -11.62
N ILE A 59 7.84 14.64 -11.50
CA ILE A 59 7.04 15.87 -11.53
C ILE A 59 7.02 16.56 -10.16
N HIS A 60 6.82 15.78 -9.08
CA HIS A 60 6.61 16.30 -7.74
C HIS A 60 7.81 16.13 -6.81
N ARG A 61 8.92 15.55 -7.28
CA ARG A 61 10.15 15.34 -6.51
C ARG A 61 9.90 14.66 -5.16
N ILE A 62 9.02 13.69 -5.13
CA ILE A 62 8.70 12.97 -3.91
C ILE A 62 9.95 12.24 -3.39
N GLU A 63 10.13 12.21 -2.07
CA GLU A 63 11.27 11.61 -1.38
C GLU A 63 10.88 10.35 -0.59
N LYS A 64 9.59 10.09 -0.46
CA LYS A 64 9.06 9.01 0.35
C LYS A 64 7.80 8.40 -0.28
N LEU A 65 7.74 7.08 -0.28
CA LEU A 65 6.52 6.32 -0.51
C LEU A 65 5.90 5.92 0.83
N ILE A 66 4.68 6.34 1.10
CA ILE A 66 3.89 5.90 2.25
C ILE A 66 2.91 4.83 1.75
N VAL A 67 3.07 3.61 2.22
CA VAL A 67 2.18 2.49 1.91
C VAL A 67 1.23 2.27 3.07
N ILE A 68 -0.07 2.19 2.78
CA ILE A 68 -1.10 1.96 3.78
C ILE A 68 -1.98 0.79 3.31
N ASN A 69 -1.65 -0.40 3.78
CA ASN A 69 -2.54 -1.56 3.72
C ASN A 69 -3.59 -1.47 4.84
N HIS A 70 -4.62 -2.29 4.79
CA HIS A 70 -5.60 -2.34 5.88
C HIS A 70 -6.03 -3.78 6.18
N LYS A 71 -6.52 -4.03 7.41
CA LYS A 71 -7.11 -5.29 7.84
C LYS A 71 -8.48 -5.51 7.21
N ASP A 72 -8.91 -6.75 7.12
CA ASP A 72 -10.15 -7.18 6.46
C ASP A 72 -10.18 -6.76 4.98
N CYS A 73 -9.06 -7.00 4.29
CA CYS A 73 -8.85 -6.57 2.92
C CYS A 73 -9.37 -7.60 1.91
N GLY A 74 -10.33 -7.19 1.06
CA GLY A 74 -10.88 -8.03 0.00
C GLY A 74 -9.82 -8.52 -0.99
N ALA A 75 -8.83 -7.70 -1.35
CA ALA A 75 -7.75 -8.12 -2.22
C ALA A 75 -6.82 -9.15 -1.56
N ALA A 76 -6.55 -9.02 -0.27
CA ALA A 76 -5.82 -10.04 0.49
C ALA A 76 -6.60 -11.36 0.53
N LYS A 77 -7.92 -11.30 0.72
CA LYS A 77 -8.79 -12.49 0.65
C LYS A 77 -8.74 -13.18 -0.72
N ILE A 78 -8.74 -12.41 -1.81
CA ILE A 78 -8.58 -12.95 -3.18
C ILE A 78 -7.22 -13.66 -3.34
N VAL A 79 -6.13 -13.08 -2.82
CA VAL A 79 -4.79 -13.68 -2.85
C VAL A 79 -4.72 -14.94 -1.99
N ASN A 80 -5.39 -14.97 -0.84
CA ASN A 80 -5.49 -16.15 0.03
C ASN A 80 -6.16 -17.35 -0.68
N GLY A 81 -7.03 -17.10 -1.64
CA GLY A 81 -7.70 -18.11 -2.45
C GLY A 81 -8.72 -18.94 -1.65
N ARG A 82 -8.65 -20.28 -1.79
CA ARG A 82 -9.59 -21.20 -1.13
C ARG A 82 -9.24 -21.52 0.33
N LYS A 83 -8.10 -21.08 0.83
CA LYS A 83 -7.72 -21.26 2.23
C LYS A 83 -8.61 -20.45 3.15
N GLU A 84 -8.81 -20.91 4.37
CA GLU A 84 -9.50 -20.13 5.39
C GLU A 84 -8.81 -18.76 5.57
N PHE A 85 -9.58 -17.70 5.51
CA PHE A 85 -9.08 -16.32 5.65
C PHE A 85 -9.11 -15.91 7.12
N THR A 86 -8.12 -16.39 7.86
CA THR A 86 -7.91 -16.04 9.26
C THR A 86 -7.10 -14.74 9.38
N PRO A 87 -7.16 -14.04 10.54
CA PRO A 87 -6.29 -12.88 10.79
C PRO A 87 -4.80 -13.18 10.60
N GLN A 88 -4.37 -14.40 10.94
CA GLN A 88 -2.98 -14.84 10.78
C GLN A 88 -2.59 -15.01 9.31
N ASN A 89 -3.48 -15.58 8.48
CA ASN A 89 -3.26 -15.73 7.05
C ASN A 89 -3.26 -14.39 6.35
N GLU A 90 -4.15 -13.49 6.73
CA GLU A 90 -4.17 -12.11 6.23
C GLU A 90 -2.86 -11.38 6.57
N MET A 91 -2.39 -11.48 7.82
CA MET A 91 -1.15 -10.84 8.25
C MET A 91 0.05 -11.29 7.40
N LYS A 92 0.21 -12.60 7.14
CA LYS A 92 1.27 -13.12 6.28
C LYS A 92 1.24 -12.54 4.86
N ILE A 93 0.05 -12.29 4.31
CA ILE A 93 -0.10 -11.67 2.99
C ILE A 93 0.35 -10.20 3.02
N HIS A 94 0.01 -9.47 4.07
CA HIS A 94 0.47 -8.08 4.22
C HIS A 94 1.99 -8.01 4.41
N GLU A 95 2.56 -8.80 5.29
CA GLU A 95 4.00 -8.87 5.53
C GLU A 95 4.76 -9.21 4.24
N TYR A 96 4.34 -10.24 3.52
CA TYR A 96 4.93 -10.61 2.24
C TYR A 96 4.87 -9.45 1.22
N SER A 97 3.73 -8.76 1.12
CA SER A 97 3.57 -7.63 0.20
C SER A 97 4.48 -6.45 0.59
N PHE A 98 4.67 -6.20 1.87
CA PHE A 98 5.57 -5.16 2.38
C PHE A 98 7.04 -5.47 2.08
N GLU A 99 7.46 -6.71 2.30
CA GLU A 99 8.83 -7.13 1.92
C GLU A 99 9.06 -7.00 0.41
N LYS A 100 8.12 -7.45 -0.40
CA LYS A 100 8.23 -7.36 -1.87
C LYS A 100 8.29 -5.92 -2.36
N ILE A 101 7.45 -5.01 -1.86
CA ILE A 101 7.50 -3.61 -2.28
C ILE A 101 8.80 -2.94 -1.85
N LYS A 102 9.29 -3.25 -0.65
CA LYS A 102 10.57 -2.75 -0.13
C LYS A 102 11.76 -3.21 -0.99
N LEU A 103 11.79 -4.51 -1.35
CA LEU A 103 12.83 -5.06 -2.24
C LEU A 103 12.78 -4.45 -3.63
N ASN A 104 11.60 -4.29 -4.21
CA ASN A 104 11.42 -3.68 -5.52
C ASN A 104 11.84 -2.21 -5.53
N LEU A 105 11.50 -1.46 -4.47
CA LEU A 105 11.94 -0.06 -4.31
C LEU A 105 13.45 0.04 -4.20
N LYS A 106 14.09 -0.82 -3.41
CA LYS A 106 15.56 -0.82 -3.29
C LYS A 106 16.25 -1.02 -4.64
N LYS A 107 15.66 -1.83 -5.53
CA LYS A 107 16.19 -2.07 -6.89
C LYS A 107 15.93 -0.92 -7.85
N LYS A 108 14.71 -0.36 -7.84
CA LYS A 108 14.26 0.63 -8.83
C LYS A 108 14.53 2.08 -8.41
N HIS A 109 14.42 2.36 -7.13
CA HIS A 109 14.50 3.69 -6.54
C HIS A 109 15.25 3.67 -5.20
N PRO A 110 16.57 3.35 -5.19
CA PRO A 110 17.33 3.13 -3.95
C PRO A 110 17.36 4.36 -3.01
N ARG A 111 17.12 5.57 -3.53
CA ARG A 111 17.06 6.81 -2.74
C ARG A 111 15.69 7.12 -2.16
N LEU A 112 14.63 6.47 -2.65
CA LEU A 112 13.28 6.73 -2.17
C LEU A 112 13.06 6.04 -0.82
N LYS A 113 12.72 6.82 0.20
CA LYS A 113 12.34 6.29 1.52
C LYS A 113 11.00 5.56 1.42
N VAL A 114 10.82 4.52 2.21
CA VAL A 114 9.55 3.80 2.29
C VAL A 114 9.07 3.73 3.73
N GLU A 115 7.78 3.92 3.90
CA GLU A 115 7.08 3.75 5.16
C GLU A 115 5.92 2.79 4.95
N LEU A 116 5.87 1.72 5.74
CA LEU A 116 4.91 0.63 5.61
C LEU A 116 3.95 0.65 6.79
N ASN A 117 2.66 0.70 6.52
CA ASN A 117 1.63 0.85 7.52
C ASN A 117 0.48 -0.14 7.29
N LEU A 118 -0.06 -0.70 8.37
CA LEU A 118 -1.27 -1.51 8.36
C LEU A 118 -2.35 -0.82 9.20
N MET A 119 -3.46 -0.44 8.56
CA MET A 119 -4.56 0.26 9.20
C MET A 119 -5.64 -0.73 9.64
N SER A 120 -6.06 -0.65 10.88
CA SER A 120 -7.19 -1.40 11.42
C SER A 120 -8.53 -0.74 11.06
N LEU A 121 -9.64 -1.48 11.20
CA LEU A 121 -10.99 -0.99 10.91
C LEU A 121 -11.37 0.29 11.68
N ASN A 122 -10.83 0.47 12.88
CA ASN A 122 -11.04 1.67 13.70
C ASN A 122 -10.11 2.85 13.32
N GLY A 123 -9.24 2.68 12.31
CA GLY A 123 -8.29 3.70 11.87
C GLY A 123 -6.96 3.77 12.62
N ARG A 124 -6.74 2.87 13.60
CA ARG A 124 -5.41 2.71 14.22
C ARG A 124 -4.42 2.19 13.17
N VAL A 125 -3.19 2.70 13.23
CA VAL A 125 -2.11 2.36 12.28
C VAL A 125 -0.94 1.74 13.02
N ASP A 126 -0.59 0.52 12.61
CA ASP A 126 0.61 -0.19 13.05
C ASP A 126 1.69 -0.02 11.96
N LYS A 127 2.93 0.28 12.37
CA LYS A 127 4.10 0.44 11.47
C LYS A 127 4.88 -0.87 11.35
N PHE A 128 5.46 -1.09 10.18
CA PHE A 128 6.28 -2.26 9.82
C PHE A 128 7.68 -1.87 9.39
#